data_e68b2debbe607f86d8bfee256d4c3859
#
_entry.id   e68b2debbe607f86d8bfee256d4c3859
#
_cell.length_a   1.000
_cell.length_b   1.000
_cell.length_c   1.000
_cell.angle_alpha   90.00
_cell.angle_beta   90.00
_cell.angle_gamma   90.00
#
_symmetry.space_group_name_H-M   'P 1'
#
loop_
_entity.id
_entity.type
_entity.pdbx_description
1 polymer ?
#
loop_
_entity_poly.entity_id
_entity_poly.type
_entity_poly.pdbx_seq_one_letter_code
_entity_poly.pdbx_strand_id
1 'polypeptide(L)'
;MKVLITGSAGLIGREVTKGLVEQGHEVLATDRVKHDLSPAKNFVVGDLESGDFVSSLDFACDAVVHLGSIPSPVHDSDEKVFDNNVMGTYHVFASAVEKKVPLVIYASSLSIYGTAWSGPWTSPEYVPLDEKHPLHHFESYALSKEVNERSADMWANRSETAFVGFRFPNCNSASALGEMAQKMRDGDKEMLRVGAKILWGYLDLRDAAQGILTVLKVGAKGSATYNFAAHDTTAPKPTLEMMAEYHPTTEIRRPLPGYESIIDCSLWRSVYGYEPKHLLDRKA
;
A
#
# COMPACT_ATOMS: atom_id res chain seq x y z
N MET A 1 15.52 -14.57 -9.11
CA MET A 1 15.97 -13.22 -8.77
C MET A 1 16.43 -13.23 -7.31
N LYS A 2 17.34 -12.32 -6.97
CA LYS A 2 17.66 -11.98 -5.59
C LYS A 2 16.89 -10.71 -5.21
N VAL A 3 16.12 -10.76 -4.14
CA VAL A 3 15.22 -9.66 -3.73
C VAL A 3 15.49 -9.27 -2.28
N LEU A 4 15.77 -7.99 -2.05
CA LEU A 4 15.81 -7.41 -0.70
C LEU A 4 14.39 -6.96 -0.34
N ILE A 5 13.86 -7.42 0.80
CA ILE A 5 12.57 -6.99 1.31
C ILE A 5 12.72 -6.34 2.68
N THR A 6 12.23 -5.13 2.84
CA THR A 6 12.14 -4.42 4.12
C THR A 6 10.70 -4.43 4.63
N GLY A 7 10.50 -4.38 5.94
CA GLY A 7 9.16 -4.53 6.52
C GLY A 7 8.62 -5.96 6.38
N SER A 8 9.50 -6.92 6.30
CA SER A 8 9.19 -8.33 6.01
C SER A 8 8.39 -9.03 7.12
N ALA A 9 8.38 -8.50 8.34
CA ALA A 9 7.56 -8.99 9.45
C ALA A 9 6.15 -8.39 9.49
N GLY A 10 5.87 -7.36 8.69
CA GLY A 10 4.54 -6.75 8.53
C GLY A 10 3.54 -7.66 7.80
N LEU A 11 2.25 -7.28 7.81
CA LEU A 11 1.19 -8.08 7.20
C LEU A 11 1.45 -8.38 5.71
N ILE A 12 1.68 -7.36 4.90
CA ILE A 12 1.97 -7.53 3.47
C ILE A 12 3.34 -8.19 3.29
N GLY A 13 4.33 -7.78 4.09
CA GLY A 13 5.70 -8.28 4.00
C GLY A 13 5.82 -9.79 4.16
N ARG A 14 5.05 -10.39 5.06
CA ARG A 14 5.01 -11.84 5.27
C ARG A 14 4.48 -12.59 4.04
N GLU A 15 3.38 -12.13 3.46
CA GLU A 15 2.81 -12.75 2.27
C GLU A 15 3.71 -12.59 1.05
N VAL A 16 4.34 -11.42 0.87
CA VAL A 16 5.32 -11.20 -0.21
C VAL A 16 6.54 -12.09 -0.02
N THR A 17 7.11 -12.16 1.19
CA THR A 17 8.26 -13.01 1.49
C THR A 17 7.94 -14.48 1.18
N LYS A 18 6.76 -14.94 1.59
CA LYS A 18 6.28 -16.30 1.30
C LYS A 18 6.18 -16.54 -0.19
N GLY A 19 5.50 -15.66 -0.93
CA GLY A 19 5.32 -15.79 -2.37
C GLY A 19 6.65 -15.77 -3.15
N LEU A 20 7.62 -14.96 -2.74
CA LEU A 20 8.96 -14.91 -3.32
C LEU A 20 9.70 -16.24 -3.13
N VAL A 21 9.69 -16.77 -1.91
CA VAL A 21 10.37 -18.05 -1.60
C VAL A 21 9.71 -19.22 -2.32
N GLU A 22 8.38 -19.29 -2.37
CA GLU A 22 7.63 -20.32 -3.08
C GLU A 22 7.90 -20.31 -4.59
N GLN A 23 8.19 -19.13 -5.17
CA GLN A 23 8.59 -18.99 -6.57
C GLN A 23 10.09 -19.20 -6.82
N GLY A 24 10.84 -19.60 -5.80
CA GLY A 24 12.27 -19.93 -5.91
C GLY A 24 13.19 -18.71 -5.98
N HIS A 25 12.76 -17.54 -5.52
CA HIS A 25 13.62 -16.36 -5.42
C HIS A 25 14.54 -16.45 -4.18
N GLU A 26 15.73 -15.90 -4.28
CA GLU A 26 16.61 -15.65 -3.14
C GLU A 26 16.13 -14.40 -2.42
N VAL A 27 15.79 -14.49 -1.13
CA VAL A 27 15.23 -13.39 -0.36
C VAL A 27 16.16 -13.02 0.79
N LEU A 28 16.61 -11.77 0.81
CA LEU A 28 17.16 -11.12 1.99
C LEU A 28 16.02 -10.30 2.64
N ALA A 29 15.61 -10.69 3.84
CA ALA A 29 14.55 -10.05 4.59
C ALA A 29 15.12 -9.16 5.71
N THR A 30 14.52 -8.00 5.93
CA THR A 30 14.86 -7.14 7.08
C THR A 30 13.61 -6.52 7.69
N ASP A 31 13.65 -6.36 9.01
CA ASP A 31 12.66 -5.67 9.82
C ASP A 31 13.27 -5.28 11.17
N ARG A 32 12.58 -4.43 11.95
CA ARG A 32 12.95 -4.13 13.34
C ARG A 32 12.78 -5.33 14.28
N VAL A 33 11.89 -6.23 13.93
CA VAL A 33 11.63 -7.48 14.67
C VAL A 33 11.72 -8.67 13.74
N LYS A 34 12.31 -9.77 14.22
CA LYS A 34 12.33 -11.03 13.49
C LYS A 34 10.96 -11.70 13.60
N HIS A 35 10.47 -12.19 12.47
CA HIS A 35 9.29 -13.06 12.45
C HIS A 35 9.73 -14.52 12.42
N ASP A 36 9.41 -15.29 13.46
CA ASP A 36 9.88 -16.68 13.66
C ASP A 36 9.46 -17.64 12.55
N LEU A 37 8.32 -17.37 11.89
CA LEU A 37 7.81 -18.15 10.77
C LEU A 37 8.24 -17.62 9.40
N SER A 38 9.21 -16.68 9.34
CA SER A 38 9.69 -16.16 8.05
C SER A 38 10.33 -17.29 7.24
N PRO A 39 9.90 -17.54 6.00
CA PRO A 39 10.51 -18.52 5.13
C PRO A 39 11.85 -18.03 4.54
N ALA A 40 12.22 -16.76 4.70
CA ALA A 40 13.49 -16.23 4.23
C ALA A 40 14.65 -16.84 5.05
N LYS A 41 15.61 -17.40 4.34
CA LYS A 41 16.82 -17.98 4.96
C LYS A 41 17.74 -16.90 5.53
N ASN A 42 17.81 -15.75 4.87
CA ASN A 42 18.63 -14.61 5.26
C ASN A 42 17.75 -13.52 5.84
N PHE A 43 17.88 -13.27 7.13
CA PHE A 43 17.13 -12.24 7.85
C PHE A 43 18.07 -11.38 8.70
N VAL A 44 17.98 -10.07 8.52
CA VAL A 44 18.77 -9.09 9.29
C VAL A 44 17.82 -8.20 10.09
N VAL A 45 18.03 -8.10 11.40
CA VAL A 45 17.25 -7.21 12.27
C VAL A 45 17.91 -5.84 12.31
N GLY A 46 17.12 -4.77 12.10
CA GLY A 46 17.60 -3.40 12.24
C GLY A 46 16.56 -2.36 11.88
N ASP A 47 16.90 -1.11 12.09
CA ASP A 47 16.02 0.04 11.92
C ASP A 47 16.40 0.84 10.67
N LEU A 48 15.42 1.10 9.80
CA LEU A 48 15.60 1.85 8.56
C LEU A 48 15.85 3.35 8.80
N GLU A 49 15.56 3.88 9.98
CA GLU A 49 15.94 5.25 10.37
C GLU A 49 17.46 5.41 10.42
N SER A 50 18.20 4.33 10.68
CA SER A 50 19.66 4.34 10.65
C SER A 50 20.17 4.19 9.23
N GLY A 51 20.68 5.28 8.64
CA GLY A 51 21.33 5.26 7.34
C GLY A 51 22.52 4.29 7.28
N ASP A 52 23.30 4.18 8.39
CA ASP A 52 24.43 3.23 8.48
C ASP A 52 23.94 1.79 8.42
N PHE A 53 22.84 1.47 9.10
CA PHE A 53 22.23 0.14 9.02
C PHE A 53 21.78 -0.15 7.58
N VAL A 54 21.04 0.77 6.96
CA VAL A 54 20.52 0.56 5.59
C VAL A 54 21.67 0.38 4.62
N SER A 55 22.73 1.20 4.70
CA SER A 55 23.90 1.10 3.82
C SER A 55 24.69 -0.20 4.00
N SER A 56 24.59 -0.85 5.17
CA SER A 56 25.21 -2.14 5.46
C SER A 56 24.45 -3.34 4.88
N LEU A 57 23.21 -3.16 4.44
CA LEU A 57 22.42 -4.23 3.81
C LEU A 57 22.99 -4.59 2.43
N ASP A 58 22.82 -5.86 2.06
CA ASP A 58 23.28 -6.34 0.76
C ASP A 58 22.31 -5.94 -0.37
N PHE A 59 22.60 -4.83 -1.02
CA PHE A 59 21.90 -4.34 -2.22
C PHE A 59 22.43 -4.94 -3.54
N ALA A 60 23.32 -5.95 -3.51
CA ALA A 60 23.64 -6.71 -4.72
C ALA A 60 22.47 -7.64 -5.08
N CYS A 61 21.35 -7.04 -5.50
CA CYS A 61 20.08 -7.71 -5.75
C CYS A 61 19.42 -7.18 -7.04
N ASP A 62 18.47 -7.95 -7.57
CA ASP A 62 17.72 -7.62 -8.78
C ASP A 62 16.57 -6.64 -8.49
N ALA A 63 16.07 -6.61 -7.26
CA ALA A 63 15.00 -5.70 -6.85
C ALA A 63 14.98 -5.48 -5.34
N VAL A 64 14.43 -4.33 -4.94
CA VAL A 64 14.06 -4.02 -3.56
C VAL A 64 12.54 -3.94 -3.46
N VAL A 65 11.97 -4.61 -2.46
CA VAL A 65 10.56 -4.46 -2.06
C VAL A 65 10.54 -3.75 -0.71
N HIS A 66 10.21 -2.47 -0.71
CA HIS A 66 10.23 -1.61 0.47
C HIS A 66 8.83 -1.46 1.07
N LEU A 67 8.57 -2.19 2.16
CA LEU A 67 7.31 -2.18 2.91
C LEU A 67 7.48 -1.70 4.36
N GLY A 68 8.73 -1.41 4.76
CA GLY A 68 9.05 -0.96 6.12
C GLY A 68 8.59 0.47 6.36
N SER A 69 7.55 0.64 7.16
CA SER A 69 7.05 1.94 7.61
C SER A 69 6.15 1.78 8.85
N ILE A 70 5.95 2.86 9.61
CA ILE A 70 4.85 2.94 10.58
C ILE A 70 3.55 3.05 9.76
N PRO A 71 2.59 2.11 9.91
CA PRO A 71 1.49 1.95 8.94
C PRO A 71 0.28 2.85 9.20
N SER A 72 0.31 3.67 10.25
CA SER A 72 -0.80 4.56 10.62
C SER A 72 -0.32 5.70 11.51
N PRO A 73 -1.09 6.80 11.66
CA PRO A 73 -0.76 7.91 12.57
C PRO A 73 -1.27 7.69 14.01
N VAL A 74 -1.79 6.49 14.35
CA VAL A 74 -2.62 6.34 15.58
C VAL A 74 -1.81 6.06 16.84
N HIS A 75 -0.67 5.39 16.72
CA HIS A 75 0.06 4.86 17.89
C HIS A 75 1.35 5.58 18.21
N ASP A 76 1.85 6.40 17.30
CA ASP A 76 3.08 7.16 17.44
C ASP A 76 2.81 8.65 17.25
N SER A 77 3.74 9.52 17.67
CA SER A 77 3.64 10.96 17.41
C SER A 77 3.79 11.26 15.91
N ASP A 78 3.21 12.36 15.45
CA ASP A 78 3.32 12.84 14.08
C ASP A 78 4.78 12.94 13.61
N GLU A 79 5.66 13.49 14.46
CA GLU A 79 7.09 13.61 14.20
C GLU A 79 7.72 12.23 13.99
N LYS A 80 7.44 11.26 14.86
CA LYS A 80 7.98 9.90 14.77
C LYS A 80 7.51 9.19 13.50
N VAL A 81 6.22 9.31 13.16
CA VAL A 81 5.65 8.72 11.94
C VAL A 81 6.30 9.32 10.70
N PHE A 82 6.42 10.65 10.67
CA PHE A 82 7.00 11.35 9.52
C PHE A 82 8.47 11.01 9.35
N ASP A 83 9.26 11.12 10.42
CA ASP A 83 10.70 10.87 10.40
C ASP A 83 11.01 9.42 9.97
N ASN A 84 10.42 8.44 10.64
CA ASN A 84 10.59 7.03 10.30
C ASN A 84 10.23 6.74 8.83
N ASN A 85 9.07 7.23 8.39
CA ASN A 85 8.56 6.86 7.07
C ASN A 85 9.31 7.58 5.94
N VAL A 86 9.70 8.83 6.15
CA VAL A 86 10.42 9.62 5.15
C VAL A 86 11.89 9.24 5.13
N MET A 87 12.58 9.28 6.27
CA MET A 87 14.02 9.02 6.30
C MET A 87 14.34 7.56 6.02
N GLY A 88 13.56 6.62 6.58
CA GLY A 88 13.75 5.19 6.27
C GLY A 88 13.60 4.88 4.79
N THR A 89 12.57 5.45 4.14
CA THR A 89 12.37 5.30 2.69
C THR A 89 13.50 5.96 1.90
N TYR A 90 13.91 7.18 2.29
CA TYR A 90 14.98 7.90 1.61
C TYR A 90 16.30 7.13 1.65
N HIS A 91 16.68 6.56 2.80
CA HIS A 91 17.88 5.73 2.94
C HIS A 91 17.83 4.50 2.03
N VAL A 92 16.69 3.81 1.97
CA VAL A 92 16.52 2.63 1.11
C VAL A 92 16.62 3.01 -0.37
N PHE A 93 15.97 4.09 -0.81
CA PHE A 93 16.01 4.54 -2.20
C PHE A 93 17.42 5.01 -2.60
N ALA A 94 18.07 5.79 -1.75
CA ALA A 94 19.44 6.25 -1.99
C ALA A 94 20.41 5.09 -2.13
N SER A 95 20.34 4.10 -1.22
CA SER A 95 21.21 2.91 -1.27
C SER A 95 20.92 2.05 -2.51
N ALA A 96 19.65 1.87 -2.88
CA ALA A 96 19.29 1.14 -4.09
C ALA A 96 19.85 1.80 -5.35
N VAL A 97 19.76 3.13 -5.45
CA VAL A 97 20.33 3.89 -6.59
C VAL A 97 21.84 3.84 -6.60
N GLU A 98 22.50 4.05 -5.45
CA GLU A 98 23.97 3.97 -5.34
C GLU A 98 24.50 2.60 -5.80
N LYS A 99 23.81 1.52 -5.41
CA LYS A 99 24.16 0.15 -5.77
C LYS A 99 23.58 -0.29 -7.12
N LYS A 100 22.91 0.60 -7.86
CA LYS A 100 22.35 0.38 -9.20
C LYS A 100 21.35 -0.77 -9.24
N VAL A 101 20.52 -0.90 -8.20
CA VAL A 101 19.41 -1.86 -8.21
C VAL A 101 18.44 -1.48 -9.32
N PRO A 102 18.07 -2.39 -10.23
CA PRO A 102 17.24 -2.05 -11.38
C PRO A 102 15.82 -1.61 -11.02
N LEU A 103 15.25 -2.14 -9.92
CA LEU A 103 13.83 -1.96 -9.57
C LEU A 103 13.63 -1.81 -8.07
N VAL A 104 12.89 -0.78 -7.68
CA VAL A 104 12.36 -0.58 -6.34
C VAL A 104 10.85 -0.58 -6.38
N ILE A 105 10.21 -1.46 -5.60
CA ILE A 105 8.76 -1.49 -5.39
C ILE A 105 8.50 -1.02 -3.97
N TYR A 106 7.57 -0.09 -3.76
CA TYR A 106 7.34 0.47 -2.44
C TYR A 106 5.86 0.67 -2.08
N ALA A 107 5.56 0.66 -0.78
CA ALA A 107 4.21 0.90 -0.28
C ALA A 107 3.95 2.40 -0.09
N SER A 108 3.03 2.94 -0.89
CA SER A 108 2.28 4.15 -0.62
C SER A 108 0.92 3.78 0.02
N SER A 109 -0.01 4.71 0.09
CA SER A 109 -1.31 4.50 0.76
C SER A 109 -2.42 5.33 0.11
N LEU A 110 -3.65 4.82 0.10
CA LEU A 110 -4.85 5.62 -0.22
C LEU A 110 -5.11 6.73 0.82
N SER A 111 -4.47 6.69 1.98
CA SER A 111 -4.57 7.77 2.99
C SER A 111 -4.14 9.13 2.47
N ILE A 112 -3.30 9.18 1.41
CA ILE A 112 -2.87 10.45 0.79
C ILE A 112 -4.03 11.28 0.24
N TYR A 113 -5.19 10.68 -0.01
CA TYR A 113 -6.39 11.39 -0.44
C TYR A 113 -7.11 12.12 0.71
N GLY A 114 -6.66 11.91 1.97
CA GLY A 114 -7.05 12.70 3.13
C GLY A 114 -8.38 12.33 3.77
N THR A 115 -8.98 11.20 3.43
CA THR A 115 -10.25 10.77 4.04
C THR A 115 -10.06 9.88 5.28
N ALA A 116 -9.05 8.99 5.25
CA ALA A 116 -8.91 7.89 6.21
C ALA A 116 -8.70 8.35 7.67
N TRP A 117 -7.76 9.26 7.90
CA TRP A 117 -7.34 9.67 9.26
C TRP A 117 -7.69 11.13 9.57
N SER A 118 -8.49 11.78 8.74
CA SER A 118 -8.87 13.17 8.95
C SER A 118 -9.63 13.36 10.28
N GLY A 119 -9.26 14.40 11.05
CA GLY A 119 -10.01 14.81 12.24
C GLY A 119 -11.43 15.27 11.88
N PRO A 120 -11.62 16.29 11.04
CA PRO A 120 -12.89 16.64 10.46
C PRO A 120 -13.34 15.59 9.43
N TRP A 121 -14.65 15.52 9.16
CA TRP A 121 -15.16 14.67 8.09
C TRP A 121 -14.72 15.23 6.73
N THR A 122 -14.01 14.40 5.94
CA THR A 122 -13.52 14.77 4.61
C THR A 122 -14.12 13.81 3.59
N SER A 123 -14.67 14.36 2.52
CA SER A 123 -15.18 13.59 1.38
C SER A 123 -14.23 13.76 0.18
N PRO A 124 -14.07 12.75 -0.68
CA PRO A 124 -13.36 12.94 -1.93
C PRO A 124 -14.08 13.96 -2.80
N GLU A 125 -13.33 14.70 -3.64
CA GLU A 125 -13.94 15.66 -4.56
C GLU A 125 -14.79 14.95 -5.61
N TYR A 126 -14.29 13.84 -6.13
CA TYR A 126 -14.99 13.01 -7.11
C TYR A 126 -14.68 11.52 -6.98
N VAL A 127 -15.57 10.70 -7.53
CA VAL A 127 -15.36 9.26 -7.72
C VAL A 127 -15.80 8.82 -9.13
N PRO A 128 -15.19 7.78 -9.72
CA PRO A 128 -14.09 6.96 -9.16
C PRO A 128 -12.83 7.78 -8.90
N LEU A 129 -12.15 7.42 -7.82
CA LEU A 129 -10.97 8.09 -7.32
C LEU A 129 -9.75 7.51 -8.05
N ASP A 130 -9.21 8.26 -9.01
CA ASP A 130 -8.02 7.91 -9.78
C ASP A 130 -6.74 8.54 -9.21
N GLU A 131 -5.59 8.26 -9.81
CA GLU A 131 -4.29 8.76 -9.34
C GLU A 131 -4.12 10.28 -9.52
N LYS A 132 -5.01 10.94 -10.29
CA LYS A 132 -5.02 12.39 -10.51
C LYS A 132 -5.88 13.15 -9.50
N HIS A 133 -6.64 12.42 -8.67
CA HIS A 133 -7.45 13.06 -7.63
C HIS A 133 -6.56 13.93 -6.72
N PRO A 134 -7.00 15.16 -6.37
CA PRO A 134 -6.26 16.02 -5.44
C PRO A 134 -5.91 15.33 -4.14
N LEU A 135 -4.72 15.61 -3.62
CA LEU A 135 -4.23 15.07 -2.37
C LEU A 135 -4.54 16.05 -1.23
N HIS A 136 -5.17 15.56 -0.19
CA HIS A 136 -5.58 16.36 0.97
C HIS A 136 -5.02 15.74 2.25
N HIS A 137 -3.80 16.14 2.63
CA HIS A 137 -3.19 15.61 3.84
C HIS A 137 -3.77 16.30 5.07
N PHE A 138 -4.10 15.50 6.07
CA PHE A 138 -4.51 15.99 7.39
C PHE A 138 -3.50 15.60 8.49
N GLU A 139 -2.70 14.57 8.25
CA GLU A 139 -1.80 13.99 9.25
C GLU A 139 -0.47 13.54 8.60
N SER A 140 0.51 13.29 9.46
CA SER A 140 1.90 13.03 9.08
C SER A 140 2.10 11.75 8.28
N TYR A 141 1.27 10.71 8.49
CA TYR A 141 1.37 9.45 7.74
C TYR A 141 1.06 9.66 6.25
N ALA A 142 -0.08 10.31 5.95
CA ALA A 142 -0.46 10.59 4.56
C ALA A 142 0.57 11.49 3.87
N LEU A 143 1.04 12.54 4.56
CA LEU A 143 2.09 13.41 4.05
C LEU A 143 3.39 12.64 3.79
N SER A 144 3.81 11.76 4.70
CA SER A 144 5.01 10.94 4.52
C SER A 144 4.93 10.07 3.25
N LYS A 145 3.74 9.56 2.92
CA LYS A 145 3.55 8.75 1.71
C LYS A 145 3.66 9.57 0.43
N GLU A 146 3.12 10.81 0.39
CA GLU A 146 3.38 11.69 -0.75
C GLU A 146 4.86 12.05 -0.90
N VAL A 147 5.53 12.40 0.20
CA VAL A 147 6.97 12.69 0.17
C VAL A 147 7.76 11.51 -0.40
N ASN A 148 7.37 10.26 -0.06
CA ASN A 148 7.99 9.07 -0.60
C ASN A 148 7.74 8.91 -2.11
N GLU A 149 6.52 9.20 -2.60
CA GLU A 149 6.21 9.20 -4.04
C GLU A 149 7.06 10.25 -4.78
N ARG A 150 7.18 11.48 -4.24
CA ARG A 150 8.03 12.53 -4.82
C ARG A 150 9.51 12.18 -4.77
N SER A 151 9.94 11.48 -3.71
CA SER A 151 11.32 10.98 -3.61
C SER A 151 11.62 9.93 -4.69
N ALA A 152 10.67 9.03 -4.96
CA ALA A 152 10.77 8.06 -6.05
C ALA A 152 10.92 8.75 -7.42
N ASP A 153 10.10 9.76 -7.71
CA ASP A 153 10.20 10.56 -8.94
C ASP A 153 11.58 11.23 -9.07
N MET A 154 12.06 11.85 -7.99
CA MET A 154 13.37 12.49 -7.97
C MET A 154 14.49 11.48 -8.25
N TRP A 155 14.47 10.31 -7.63
CA TRP A 155 15.51 9.30 -7.82
C TRP A 155 15.45 8.66 -9.21
N ALA A 156 14.26 8.40 -9.76
CA ALA A 156 14.09 7.91 -11.13
C ALA A 156 14.65 8.89 -12.18
N ASN A 157 14.48 10.21 -11.96
CA ASN A 157 15.01 11.23 -12.83
C ASN A 157 16.56 11.34 -12.81
N ARG A 158 17.21 10.74 -11.82
CA ARG A 158 18.66 10.84 -11.59
C ARG A 158 19.39 9.51 -11.80
N SER A 159 18.68 8.43 -12.10
CA SER A 159 19.24 7.08 -12.20
C SER A 159 18.47 6.22 -13.20
N GLU A 160 19.00 5.04 -13.49
CA GLU A 160 18.31 4.02 -14.28
C GLU A 160 17.41 3.11 -13.43
N THR A 161 17.37 3.32 -12.11
CA THR A 161 16.50 2.56 -11.19
C THR A 161 15.04 2.92 -11.44
N ALA A 162 14.22 1.92 -11.70
CA ALA A 162 12.77 2.09 -11.79
C ALA A 162 12.10 2.06 -10.41
N PHE A 163 11.05 2.86 -10.22
CA PHE A 163 10.29 2.92 -8.97
C PHE A 163 8.81 2.65 -9.24
N VAL A 164 8.23 1.70 -8.51
CA VAL A 164 6.80 1.38 -8.59
C VAL A 164 6.16 1.48 -7.20
N GLY A 165 5.27 2.45 -7.04
CA GLY A 165 4.52 2.66 -5.81
C GLY A 165 3.13 2.06 -5.86
N PHE A 166 2.67 1.53 -4.73
CA PHE A 166 1.29 1.07 -4.55
C PHE A 166 0.58 1.92 -3.51
N ARG A 167 -0.47 2.63 -3.90
CA ARG A 167 -1.43 3.25 -2.98
C ARG A 167 -2.38 2.18 -2.47
N PHE A 168 -1.95 1.47 -1.45
CA PHE A 168 -2.73 0.41 -0.83
C PHE A 168 -3.90 0.96 0.00
N PRO A 169 -5.08 0.30 -0.05
CA PRO A 169 -6.18 0.51 0.89
C PRO A 169 -5.92 -0.21 2.22
N ASN A 170 -6.98 -0.48 3.00
CA ASN A 170 -6.91 -1.41 4.12
C ASN A 170 -6.57 -2.82 3.62
N CYS A 171 -5.30 -3.22 3.77
CA CYS A 171 -4.82 -4.56 3.42
C CYS A 171 -4.88 -5.47 4.65
N ASN A 172 -5.62 -6.58 4.54
CA ASN A 172 -5.73 -7.53 5.66
C ASN A 172 -6.04 -8.95 5.19
N SER A 173 -6.05 -9.90 6.13
CA SER A 173 -6.48 -11.27 5.86
C SER A 173 -7.98 -11.34 5.51
N ALA A 174 -8.38 -12.35 4.75
CA ALA A 174 -9.79 -12.57 4.42
C ALA A 174 -10.70 -12.61 5.66
N SER A 175 -10.23 -13.23 6.77
CA SER A 175 -10.97 -13.28 8.04
C SER A 175 -11.20 -11.89 8.61
N ALA A 176 -10.13 -11.08 8.76
CA ALA A 176 -10.23 -9.74 9.34
C ALA A 176 -11.09 -8.80 8.48
N LEU A 177 -10.97 -8.89 7.15
CA LEU A 177 -11.82 -8.14 6.21
C LEU A 177 -13.28 -8.58 6.31
N GLY A 178 -13.54 -9.89 6.42
CA GLY A 178 -14.88 -10.45 6.61
C GLY A 178 -15.53 -9.99 7.93
N GLU A 179 -14.77 -10.02 9.03
CA GLU A 179 -15.24 -9.54 10.34
C GLU A 179 -15.56 -8.05 10.31
N MET A 180 -14.74 -7.22 9.67
CA MET A 180 -15.00 -5.80 9.49
C MET A 180 -16.28 -5.57 8.68
N ALA A 181 -16.45 -6.26 7.55
CA ALA A 181 -17.64 -6.15 6.72
C ALA A 181 -18.89 -6.64 7.47
N GLN A 182 -18.78 -7.70 8.29
CA GLN A 182 -19.89 -8.21 9.09
C GLN A 182 -20.35 -7.19 10.15
N LYS A 183 -19.43 -6.59 10.89
CA LYS A 183 -19.76 -5.53 11.85
C LYS A 183 -20.52 -4.37 11.20
N MET A 184 -20.13 -3.97 9.99
CA MET A 184 -20.85 -2.93 9.24
C MET A 184 -22.26 -3.41 8.85
N ARG A 185 -22.42 -4.66 8.42
CA ARG A 185 -23.76 -5.26 8.13
C ARG A 185 -24.67 -5.31 9.37
N ASP A 186 -24.07 -5.59 10.53
CA ASP A 186 -24.76 -5.63 11.82
C ASP A 186 -25.12 -4.22 12.36
N GLY A 187 -24.73 -3.17 11.66
CA GLY A 187 -25.05 -1.78 12.01
C GLY A 187 -24.15 -1.17 13.07
N ASP A 188 -22.93 -1.70 13.29
CA ASP A 188 -21.94 -1.09 14.17
C ASP A 188 -21.57 0.32 13.65
N LYS A 189 -22.01 1.34 14.40
CA LYS A 189 -21.89 2.75 13.99
C LYS A 189 -20.43 3.22 13.87
N GLU A 190 -19.55 2.72 14.72
CA GLU A 190 -18.13 3.07 14.66
C GLU A 190 -17.49 2.44 13.42
N MET A 191 -17.76 1.17 13.17
CA MET A 191 -17.23 0.47 12.00
C MET A 191 -17.79 1.04 10.68
N LEU A 192 -19.07 1.44 10.64
CA LEU A 192 -19.65 2.16 9.51
C LEU A 192 -18.91 3.48 9.24
N ARG A 193 -18.60 4.23 10.31
CA ARG A 193 -17.83 5.48 10.19
C ARG A 193 -16.38 5.22 9.71
N VAL A 194 -15.70 4.21 10.24
CA VAL A 194 -14.37 3.80 9.81
C VAL A 194 -14.42 3.38 8.34
N GLY A 195 -15.39 2.53 7.97
CA GLY A 195 -15.58 2.10 6.59
C GLY A 195 -15.75 3.27 5.62
N ALA A 196 -16.58 4.24 5.97
CA ALA A 196 -16.78 5.42 5.14
C ALA A 196 -15.50 6.26 4.98
N LYS A 197 -14.73 6.47 6.06
CA LYS A 197 -13.46 7.19 6.02
C LYS A 197 -12.42 6.52 5.11
N ILE A 198 -12.35 5.20 5.08
CA ILE A 198 -11.46 4.46 4.17
C ILE A 198 -12.13 4.16 2.82
N LEU A 199 -13.29 4.81 2.56
CA LEU A 199 -14.04 4.68 1.30
C LEU A 199 -14.44 3.22 1.00
N TRP A 200 -14.63 2.43 2.03
CA TRP A 200 -14.91 0.97 1.98
C TRP A 200 -13.92 0.17 1.14
N GLY A 201 -12.77 0.77 0.82
CA GLY A 201 -11.71 0.15 0.03
C GLY A 201 -10.95 -0.89 0.84
N TYR A 202 -10.64 -2.01 0.22
CA TYR A 202 -9.87 -3.08 0.84
C TYR A 202 -9.01 -3.82 -0.19
N LEU A 203 -8.07 -4.62 0.32
CA LEU A 203 -7.31 -5.56 -0.48
C LEU A 203 -6.91 -6.77 0.39
N ASP A 204 -7.12 -7.98 -0.11
CA ASP A 204 -6.62 -9.19 0.54
C ASP A 204 -5.09 -9.23 0.43
N LEU A 205 -4.42 -9.67 1.50
CA LEU A 205 -2.95 -9.73 1.55
C LEU A 205 -2.36 -10.59 0.43
N ARG A 206 -3.06 -11.63 -0.02
CA ARG A 206 -2.63 -12.49 -1.15
C ARG A 206 -2.60 -11.71 -2.45
N ASP A 207 -3.59 -10.84 -2.69
CA ASP A 207 -3.62 -9.98 -3.86
C ASP A 207 -2.58 -8.86 -3.77
N ALA A 208 -2.36 -8.30 -2.58
CA ALA A 208 -1.29 -7.33 -2.35
C ALA A 208 0.08 -7.93 -2.72
N ALA A 209 0.36 -9.14 -2.24
CA ALA A 209 1.58 -9.85 -2.59
C ALA A 209 1.65 -10.16 -4.09
N GLN A 210 0.56 -10.65 -4.69
CA GLN A 210 0.54 -10.97 -6.12
C GLN A 210 0.73 -9.74 -7.00
N GLY A 211 0.23 -8.57 -6.61
CA GLY A 211 0.51 -7.31 -7.31
C GLY A 211 2.02 -7.02 -7.36
N ILE A 212 2.71 -7.13 -6.22
CA ILE A 212 4.17 -6.94 -6.13
C ILE A 212 4.92 -7.97 -6.99
N LEU A 213 4.55 -9.26 -6.90
CA LEU A 213 5.14 -10.33 -7.72
C LEU A 213 4.90 -10.10 -9.22
N THR A 214 3.78 -9.50 -9.58
CA THR A 214 3.49 -9.13 -10.98
C THR A 214 4.45 -8.07 -11.50
N VAL A 215 4.75 -7.04 -10.68
CA VAL A 215 5.76 -6.01 -11.04
C VAL A 215 7.15 -6.65 -11.22
N LEU A 216 7.56 -7.53 -10.31
CA LEU A 216 8.85 -8.23 -10.41
C LEU A 216 8.96 -9.05 -11.70
N LYS A 217 7.86 -9.65 -12.14
CA LYS A 217 7.80 -10.44 -13.39
C LYS A 217 7.83 -9.59 -14.65
N VAL A 218 7.07 -8.48 -14.66
CA VAL A 218 6.89 -7.61 -15.84
C VAL A 218 8.02 -6.59 -15.95
N GLY A 219 8.53 -6.11 -14.81
CA GLY A 219 9.48 -5.00 -14.73
C GLY A 219 8.79 -3.64 -14.84
N ALA A 220 9.60 -2.58 -14.79
CA ALA A 220 9.15 -1.20 -14.91
C ALA A 220 10.25 -0.30 -15.50
N LYS A 221 9.88 0.95 -15.83
CA LYS A 221 10.80 2.04 -16.23
C LYS A 221 10.36 3.34 -15.59
N GLY A 222 11.31 4.19 -15.20
CA GLY A 222 11.04 5.47 -14.57
C GLY A 222 10.35 5.33 -13.23
N SER A 223 9.44 6.24 -12.90
CA SER A 223 8.64 6.20 -11.66
C SER A 223 7.16 6.24 -11.98
N ALA A 224 6.39 5.39 -11.31
CA ALA A 224 4.94 5.42 -11.37
C ALA A 224 4.32 4.89 -10.07
N THR A 225 3.22 5.49 -9.65
CA THR A 225 2.45 5.04 -8.48
C THR A 225 1.02 4.73 -8.91
N TYR A 226 0.47 3.65 -8.40
CA TYR A 226 -0.82 3.11 -8.80
C TYR A 226 -1.76 2.92 -7.62
N ASN A 227 -3.03 3.25 -7.79
CA ASN A 227 -4.07 2.73 -6.93
C ASN A 227 -4.18 1.22 -7.12
N PHE A 228 -4.23 0.47 -6.01
CA PHE A 228 -4.32 -0.97 -6.08
C PHE A 228 -5.23 -1.52 -4.98
N ALA A 229 -6.47 -1.80 -5.33
CA ALA A 229 -7.55 -2.22 -4.45
C ALA A 229 -8.42 -3.30 -5.09
N ALA A 230 -9.23 -3.99 -4.30
CA ALA A 230 -10.29 -4.86 -4.81
C ALA A 230 -11.28 -4.05 -5.67
N HIS A 231 -11.91 -4.71 -6.63
CA HIS A 231 -12.84 -4.05 -7.54
C HIS A 231 -14.27 -3.90 -6.96
N ASP A 232 -14.49 -4.40 -5.75
CA ASP A 232 -15.68 -4.19 -4.95
C ASP A 232 -15.35 -3.54 -3.59
N THR A 233 -16.33 -3.37 -2.73
CA THR A 233 -16.18 -2.67 -1.44
C THR A 233 -16.55 -3.55 -0.26
N THR A 234 -16.12 -3.15 0.96
CA THR A 234 -16.62 -3.73 2.22
C THR A 234 -18.02 -3.18 2.63
N ALA A 235 -18.58 -2.28 1.85
CA ALA A 235 -19.83 -1.58 2.17
C ALA A 235 -21.01 -2.54 2.41
N PRO A 236 -21.88 -2.27 3.40
CA PRO A 236 -23.04 -3.12 3.70
C PRO A 236 -24.22 -2.93 2.72
N LYS A 237 -24.24 -1.84 1.98
CA LYS A 237 -25.24 -1.47 0.95
C LYS A 237 -24.54 -1.14 -0.36
N PRO A 238 -25.27 -1.04 -1.49
CA PRO A 238 -24.71 -0.59 -2.76
C PRO A 238 -23.90 0.70 -2.64
N THR A 239 -22.81 0.78 -3.39
CA THR A 239 -21.82 1.85 -3.26
C THR A 239 -22.41 3.25 -3.35
N LEU A 240 -23.32 3.49 -4.32
CA LEU A 240 -23.94 4.81 -4.48
C LEU A 240 -24.87 5.19 -3.32
N GLU A 241 -25.52 4.23 -2.66
CA GLU A 241 -26.32 4.48 -1.47
C GLU A 241 -25.43 4.94 -0.31
N MET A 242 -24.29 4.25 -0.12
CA MET A 242 -23.33 4.63 0.91
C MET A 242 -22.68 5.98 0.62
N MET A 243 -22.37 6.28 -0.65
CA MET A 243 -21.86 7.60 -1.05
C MET A 243 -22.88 8.71 -0.74
N ALA A 244 -24.15 8.49 -1.06
CA ALA A 244 -25.20 9.48 -0.74
C ALA A 244 -25.36 9.71 0.76
N GLU A 245 -25.19 8.67 1.58
CA GLU A 245 -25.31 8.74 3.03
C GLU A 245 -24.11 9.43 3.70
N TYR A 246 -22.87 9.09 3.28
CA TYR A 246 -21.66 9.50 3.98
C TYR A 246 -20.84 10.58 3.25
N HIS A 247 -20.95 10.68 1.94
CA HIS A 247 -20.21 11.62 1.10
C HIS A 247 -21.10 12.37 0.11
N PRO A 248 -22.18 13.03 0.58
CA PRO A 248 -23.19 13.62 -0.29
C PRO A 248 -22.70 14.77 -1.18
N THR A 249 -21.54 15.32 -0.90
CA THR A 249 -20.93 16.43 -1.68
C THR A 249 -19.99 15.95 -2.77
N THR A 250 -19.69 14.66 -2.84
CA THR A 250 -18.76 14.07 -3.82
C THR A 250 -19.39 14.03 -5.21
N GLU A 251 -18.67 14.48 -6.21
CA GLU A 251 -19.07 14.35 -7.62
C GLU A 251 -19.01 12.89 -8.07
N ILE A 252 -20.10 12.35 -8.60
CA ILE A 252 -20.13 11.00 -9.18
C ILE A 252 -19.89 11.10 -10.71
N ARG A 253 -18.70 10.85 -11.19
CA ARG A 253 -18.31 11.05 -12.60
C ARG A 253 -18.74 9.94 -13.55
N ARG A 254 -19.14 8.77 -13.02
CA ARG A 254 -19.76 7.67 -13.77
C ARG A 254 -20.62 6.78 -12.87
N PRO A 255 -21.51 5.97 -13.45
CA PRO A 255 -22.23 4.95 -12.68
C PRO A 255 -21.27 3.97 -11.98
N LEU A 256 -21.65 3.55 -10.77
CA LEU A 256 -20.98 2.54 -9.95
C LEU A 256 -22.03 1.49 -9.57
N PRO A 257 -22.25 0.46 -10.42
CA PRO A 257 -23.31 -0.52 -10.19
C PRO A 257 -23.03 -1.40 -8.98
N GLY A 258 -24.05 -1.63 -8.17
CA GLY A 258 -23.98 -2.52 -7.01
C GLY A 258 -22.90 -2.10 -6.02
N TYR A 259 -21.96 -2.96 -5.81
CA TYR A 259 -20.86 -2.78 -4.84
C TYR A 259 -19.53 -2.46 -5.48
N GLU A 260 -19.53 -1.95 -6.69
CA GLU A 260 -18.31 -1.57 -7.39
C GLU A 260 -17.47 -0.58 -6.56
N SER A 261 -16.15 -0.81 -6.53
CA SER A 261 -15.22 0.06 -5.81
C SER A 261 -15.20 1.48 -6.38
N ILE A 262 -15.16 2.45 -5.50
CA ILE A 262 -14.95 3.86 -5.87
C ILE A 262 -13.47 4.18 -6.16
N ILE A 263 -12.57 3.23 -5.95
CA ILE A 263 -11.14 3.38 -6.22
C ILE A 263 -10.88 2.88 -7.65
N ASP A 264 -10.43 3.78 -8.52
CA ASP A 264 -10.09 3.43 -9.89
C ASP A 264 -8.68 2.84 -9.97
N CYS A 265 -8.60 1.58 -10.37
CA CYS A 265 -7.36 0.85 -10.62
C CYS A 265 -7.12 0.60 -12.13
N SER A 266 -7.77 1.36 -13.01
CA SER A 266 -7.67 1.16 -14.47
C SER A 266 -6.26 1.39 -15.00
N LEU A 267 -5.53 2.36 -14.45
CA LEU A 267 -4.14 2.60 -14.82
C LEU A 267 -3.26 1.38 -14.51
N TRP A 268 -3.38 0.81 -13.31
CA TRP A 268 -2.69 -0.42 -12.94
C TRP A 268 -3.02 -1.58 -13.90
N ARG A 269 -4.30 -1.81 -14.18
CA ARG A 269 -4.74 -2.88 -15.09
C ARG A 269 -4.19 -2.71 -16.49
N SER A 270 -4.13 -1.49 -16.99
CA SER A 270 -3.63 -1.20 -18.34
C SER A 270 -2.14 -1.52 -18.51
N VAL A 271 -1.36 -1.39 -17.43
CA VAL A 271 0.09 -1.62 -17.45
C VAL A 271 0.45 -3.07 -17.13
N TYR A 272 -0.15 -3.64 -16.08
CA TYR A 272 0.24 -4.93 -15.53
C TYR A 272 -0.74 -6.08 -15.80
N GLY A 273 -1.97 -5.77 -16.21
CA GLY A 273 -2.97 -6.79 -16.59
C GLY A 273 -3.47 -7.66 -15.43
N TYR A 274 -3.11 -7.34 -14.19
CA TYR A 274 -3.55 -8.10 -13.01
C TYR A 274 -4.70 -7.42 -12.30
N GLU A 275 -5.70 -8.21 -11.90
CA GLU A 275 -6.81 -7.80 -11.06
C GLU A 275 -6.86 -8.64 -9.78
N PRO A 276 -7.19 -8.05 -8.62
CA PRO A 276 -7.42 -8.77 -7.36
C PRO A 276 -8.47 -9.87 -7.54
N LYS A 277 -8.19 -11.05 -6.98
CA LYS A 277 -9.03 -12.26 -7.15
C LYS A 277 -9.71 -12.70 -5.87
N HIS A 278 -9.18 -12.27 -4.72
CA HIS A 278 -9.65 -12.68 -3.41
C HIS A 278 -10.65 -11.64 -2.87
N LEU A 279 -11.88 -11.73 -3.37
CA LEU A 279 -12.95 -10.83 -2.99
C LEU A 279 -13.69 -11.34 -1.76
N LEU A 280 -14.38 -10.42 -1.06
CA LEU A 280 -15.22 -10.77 0.07
C LEU A 280 -16.45 -11.58 -0.38
N ASP A 281 -16.73 -12.67 0.34
CA ASP A 281 -17.99 -13.39 0.16
C ASP A 281 -19.13 -12.56 0.77
N ARG A 282 -20.03 -12.10 -0.09
CA ARG A 282 -21.20 -11.31 0.33
C ARG A 282 -22.39 -12.16 0.75
N LYS A 283 -22.28 -13.48 0.58
CA LYS A 283 -23.33 -14.44 0.93
C LYS A 283 -23.10 -15.11 2.28
N ALA A 284 -21.91 -14.89 2.86
CA ALA A 284 -21.55 -15.42 4.18
C ALA A 284 -22.07 -14.54 5.31
#